data_48e3ff4f6e4022dec0a9eae9e5055844
#
_entry.id   48e3ff4f6e4022dec0a9eae9e5055844
#
_cell.length_a   1.000
_cell.length_b   1.000
_cell.length_c   1.000
_cell.angle_alpha   90.00
_cell.angle_beta   90.00
_cell.angle_gamma   90.00
#
_symmetry.space_group_name_H-M   'P 1'
#
loop_
_entity.id
_entity.type
_entity.pdbx_description
1 polymer ?
#
loop_
_entity_poly.entity_id
_entity_poly.type
_entity_poly.pdbx_seq_one_letter_code
_entity_poly.pdbx_strand_id
1 'polypeptide(L)'
;MKENIVYIVNPISGKLSKNKKIRVIENIDPSTKPEIIFSQSLEDAGKKAQEFMLKKYLVVACGGDGFINIIAQKAIDYACNMALLPFGRG
;
A
#
# COMPACT_ATOMS: atom_id res chain seq x y z
N MET A 1 11.76 18.85 -1.30
CA MET A 1 10.33 18.61 -1.13
C MET A 1 10.07 17.18 -0.70
N LYS A 2 9.22 17.00 0.28
CA LYS A 2 8.86 15.65 0.71
C LYS A 2 7.84 15.06 -0.24
N GLU A 3 8.08 13.83 -0.62
CA GLU A 3 7.11 13.07 -1.41
C GLU A 3 6.00 12.60 -0.48
N ASN A 4 4.75 12.69 -0.94
CA ASN A 4 3.63 12.13 -0.20
C ASN A 4 3.54 10.64 -0.48
N ILE A 5 3.52 9.85 0.58
CA ILE A 5 3.53 8.39 0.47
C ILE A 5 2.31 7.84 1.21
N VAL A 6 1.60 6.92 0.59
CA VAL A 6 0.50 6.20 1.22
C VAL A 6 0.74 4.70 1.13
N TYR A 7 0.53 4.02 2.25
CA TYR A 7 0.62 2.57 2.33
C TYR A 7 -0.79 2.01 2.30
N ILE A 8 -1.10 1.25 1.25
CA ILE A 8 -2.41 0.58 1.15
C ILE A 8 -2.18 -0.87 1.53
N VAL A 9 -2.84 -1.31 2.58
CA VAL A 9 -2.53 -2.57 3.25
C VAL A 9 -3.72 -3.51 3.18
N ASN A 10 -3.44 -4.76 2.78
CA ASN A 10 -4.42 -5.83 2.88
C ASN A 10 -4.42 -6.32 4.33
N PRO A 11 -5.53 -6.15 5.08
CA PRO A 11 -5.53 -6.50 6.50
C PRO A 11 -5.43 -7.99 6.77
N ILE A 12 -5.76 -8.82 5.79
CA ILE A 12 -5.81 -10.27 6.01
C ILE A 12 -4.67 -11.03 5.35
N SER A 13 -3.71 -10.33 4.71
CA SER A 13 -2.60 -11.03 4.07
C SER A 13 -1.54 -11.45 5.07
N GLY A 14 -0.98 -12.65 4.87
CA GLY A 14 0.07 -13.17 5.72
C GLY A 14 -0.40 -13.48 7.12
N LYS A 15 0.55 -13.58 8.04
CA LYS A 15 0.27 -13.96 9.42
C LYS A 15 0.33 -12.80 10.40
N LEU A 16 0.77 -11.65 9.96
CA LEU A 16 0.90 -10.49 10.85
C LEU A 16 -0.45 -9.87 11.13
N SER A 17 -0.67 -9.46 12.37
CA SER A 17 -1.84 -8.68 12.75
C SER A 17 -1.76 -7.28 12.16
N LYS A 18 -2.89 -6.56 12.17
CA LYS A 18 -2.91 -5.17 11.73
C LYS A 18 -1.90 -4.32 12.49
N ASN A 19 -1.84 -4.49 13.81
CA ASN A 19 -0.93 -3.69 14.63
C ASN A 19 0.52 -3.95 14.28
N LYS A 20 0.88 -5.20 14.01
CA LYS A 20 2.24 -5.53 13.61
C LYS A 20 2.57 -4.97 12.24
N LYS A 21 1.62 -4.99 11.32
CA LYS A 21 1.81 -4.39 9.99
C LYS A 21 2.07 -2.90 10.11
N ILE A 22 1.31 -2.21 10.95
CA ILE A 22 1.51 -0.79 11.20
C ILE A 22 2.92 -0.55 11.72
N ARG A 23 3.39 -1.36 12.67
CA ARG A 23 4.75 -1.21 13.23
C ARG A 23 5.82 -1.40 12.18
N VAL A 24 5.66 -2.38 11.31
CA VAL A 24 6.62 -2.61 10.22
C VAL A 24 6.71 -1.37 9.35
N ILE A 25 5.56 -0.82 8.97
CA ILE A 25 5.52 0.36 8.12
C ILE A 25 6.14 1.57 8.81
N GLU A 26 5.79 1.78 10.07
CA GLU A 26 6.32 2.92 10.84
C GLU A 26 7.84 2.84 11.01
N ASN A 27 8.38 1.63 11.04
CA ASN A 27 9.83 1.45 11.19
C ASN A 27 10.61 1.61 9.90
N ILE A 28 9.94 1.67 8.76
CA ILE A 28 10.62 1.89 7.47
C ILE A 28 11.26 3.28 7.46
N ASP A 29 10.52 4.28 7.92
CA ASP A 29 11.06 5.63 8.05
C ASP A 29 10.51 6.26 9.32
N PRO A 30 11.21 6.06 10.45
CA PRO A 30 10.71 6.55 11.74
C PRO A 30 10.60 8.07 11.83
N SER A 31 11.27 8.79 10.95
CA SER A 31 11.25 10.26 10.99
C SER A 31 9.98 10.84 10.38
N THR A 32 9.17 10.02 9.68
CA THR A 32 7.94 10.48 9.06
C THR A 32 6.75 9.80 9.71
N LYS A 33 5.58 10.41 9.51
CA LYS A 33 4.33 9.81 9.97
C LYS A 33 3.60 9.31 8.74
N PRO A 34 3.68 8.02 8.45
CA PRO A 34 3.12 7.51 7.20
C PRO A 34 1.60 7.51 7.21
N GLU A 35 1.01 7.69 6.03
CA GLU A 35 -0.41 7.50 5.85
C GLU A 35 -0.65 6.03 5.55
N ILE A 36 -1.44 5.36 6.39
CA ILE A 36 -1.69 3.92 6.28
C ILE A 36 -3.18 3.70 6.15
N ILE A 37 -3.58 3.00 5.09
CA ILE A 37 -4.98 2.71 4.81
C ILE A 37 -5.13 1.20 4.67
N PHE A 38 -6.06 0.64 5.44
CA PHE A 38 -6.43 -0.77 5.29
C PHE A 38 -7.59 -0.89 4.32
N SER A 39 -7.38 -1.65 3.25
CA SER A 39 -8.44 -1.85 2.27
C SER A 39 -9.52 -2.79 2.82
N GLN A 40 -10.74 -2.63 2.32
CA GLN A 40 -11.86 -3.47 2.72
C GLN A 40 -12.04 -4.65 1.77
N SER A 41 -11.48 -4.58 0.58
CA SER A 41 -11.58 -5.62 -0.44
C SER A 41 -10.50 -5.37 -1.49
N LEU A 42 -10.35 -6.30 -2.43
CA LEU A 42 -9.43 -6.10 -3.55
C LEU A 42 -9.90 -4.94 -4.42
N GLU A 43 -11.21 -4.84 -4.64
CA GLU A 43 -11.77 -3.74 -5.42
C GLU A 43 -11.52 -2.40 -4.73
N ASP A 44 -11.71 -2.35 -3.42
CA ASP A 44 -11.44 -1.15 -2.63
C ASP A 44 -9.98 -0.74 -2.72
N ALA A 45 -9.07 -1.71 -2.69
CA ALA A 45 -7.64 -1.44 -2.82
C ALA A 45 -7.33 -0.74 -4.14
N GLY A 46 -7.92 -1.21 -5.23
CA GLY A 46 -7.75 -0.59 -6.54
C GLY A 46 -8.27 0.84 -6.57
N LYS A 47 -9.45 1.07 -5.98
CA LYS A 47 -10.05 2.40 -5.93
C LYS A 47 -9.20 3.36 -5.09
N LYS A 48 -8.69 2.91 -3.94
CA LYS A 48 -7.83 3.74 -3.10
C LYS A 48 -6.53 4.07 -3.82
N ALA A 49 -5.93 3.08 -4.48
CA ALA A 49 -4.70 3.31 -5.24
C ALA A 49 -4.92 4.36 -6.31
N GLN A 50 -5.99 4.25 -7.07
CA GLN A 50 -6.32 5.22 -8.12
C GLN A 50 -6.46 6.62 -7.53
N GLU A 51 -7.19 6.75 -6.43
CA GLU A 51 -7.42 8.02 -5.78
C GLU A 51 -6.11 8.70 -5.39
N PHE A 52 -5.19 7.96 -4.78
CA PHE A 52 -3.93 8.53 -4.33
C PHE A 52 -2.94 8.76 -5.47
N MET A 53 -2.98 7.92 -6.50
CA MET A 53 -2.16 8.15 -7.69
C MET A 53 -2.55 9.44 -8.39
N LEU A 54 -3.85 9.73 -8.47
CA LEU A 54 -4.32 10.98 -9.05
C LEU A 54 -3.91 12.19 -8.22
N LYS A 55 -3.70 12.01 -6.93
CA LYS A 55 -3.21 13.07 -6.03
C LYS A 55 -1.68 13.16 -6.02
N LYS A 56 -1.00 12.39 -6.87
CA LYS A 56 0.45 12.38 -6.98
C LYS A 56 1.16 11.82 -5.75
N TYR A 57 0.52 10.94 -5.02
CA TYR A 57 1.17 10.18 -3.95
C TYR A 57 1.97 9.03 -4.55
N LEU A 58 3.04 8.66 -3.86
CA LEU A 58 3.66 7.36 -4.09
C LEU A 58 2.83 6.32 -3.34
N VAL A 59 2.29 5.35 -4.06
CA VAL A 59 1.47 4.30 -3.46
C VAL A 59 2.36 3.09 -3.20
N VAL A 60 2.34 2.62 -1.94
CA VAL A 60 3.04 1.40 -1.56
C VAL A 60 1.98 0.31 -1.34
N ALA A 61 2.07 -0.76 -2.12
CA ALA A 61 1.13 -1.87 -2.02
C ALA A 61 1.65 -2.88 -1.00
N CYS A 62 0.87 -3.12 0.05
CA CYS A 62 1.28 -3.97 1.18
C CYS A 62 0.36 -5.17 1.28
N GLY A 63 0.81 -6.32 0.79
CA GLY A 63 -0.02 -7.52 0.80
C GLY A 63 0.61 -8.65 0.03
N GLY A 64 -0.20 -9.60 -0.40
CA GLY A 64 0.25 -10.72 -1.22
C GLY A 64 0.18 -10.40 -2.70
N ASP A 65 0.48 -11.40 -3.52
CA ASP A 65 0.62 -11.23 -4.96
C ASP A 65 -0.63 -10.68 -5.63
N GLY A 66 -1.80 -11.21 -5.27
CA GLY A 66 -3.06 -10.76 -5.87
C GLY A 66 -3.37 -9.32 -5.55
N PHE A 67 -3.12 -8.93 -4.31
CA PHE A 67 -3.33 -7.58 -3.84
C PHE A 67 -2.40 -6.59 -4.55
N ILE A 68 -1.12 -6.94 -4.58
CA ILE A 68 -0.10 -6.11 -5.24
C ILE A 68 -0.44 -5.96 -6.71
N ASN A 69 -0.89 -7.04 -7.35
CA ASN A 69 -1.19 -7.04 -8.78
C ASN A 69 -2.33 -6.08 -9.13
N ILE A 70 -3.36 -6.01 -8.29
CA ILE A 70 -4.48 -5.07 -8.49
C ILE A 70 -3.96 -3.62 -8.49
N ILE A 71 -3.11 -3.30 -7.55
CA ILE A 71 -2.55 -1.94 -7.45
C ILE A 71 -1.56 -1.67 -8.58
N ALA A 72 -0.77 -2.68 -8.96
CA ALA A 72 0.17 -2.55 -10.07
C ALA A 72 -0.55 -2.24 -11.38
N GLN A 73 -1.73 -2.83 -11.59
CA GLN A 73 -2.51 -2.56 -12.78
C GLN A 73 -2.92 -1.07 -12.83
N LYS A 74 -3.29 -0.50 -11.69
CA LYS A 74 -3.59 0.93 -11.63
C LYS A 74 -2.37 1.78 -11.92
N ALA A 75 -1.21 1.38 -11.41
CA ALA A 75 0.03 2.11 -11.69
C ALA A 75 0.33 2.14 -13.19
N ILE A 76 0.10 1.02 -13.87
CA ILE A 76 0.26 0.94 -15.31
C ILE A 76 -0.74 1.87 -16.01
N ASP A 77 -2.01 1.78 -15.61
CA ASP A 77 -3.08 2.57 -16.25
C ASP A 77 -2.84 4.07 -16.12
N TYR A 78 -2.27 4.51 -15.02
CA TYR A 78 -2.04 5.93 -14.76
C TYR A 78 -0.58 6.35 -14.95
N ALA A 79 0.24 5.44 -15.46
CA ALA A 79 1.67 5.69 -15.72
C ALA A 79 2.39 6.24 -14.48
N CYS A 80 2.10 5.63 -13.34
CA CYS A 80 2.68 6.03 -12.05
C CYS A 80 3.68 5.00 -11.56
N ASN A 81 4.65 5.44 -10.78
CA ASN A 81 5.52 4.55 -10.04
C ASN A 81 4.78 4.05 -8.80
N MET A 82 5.16 2.87 -8.34
CA MET A 82 4.66 2.33 -7.07
C MET A 82 5.77 1.55 -6.39
N ALA A 83 5.59 1.29 -5.11
CA ALA A 83 6.49 0.45 -4.34
C ALA A 83 5.71 -0.73 -3.76
N LEU A 84 6.43 -1.75 -3.34
CA LEU A 84 5.85 -2.98 -2.82
C LEU A 84 6.36 -3.25 -1.41
N LEU A 85 5.48 -3.79 -0.58
CA LEU A 85 5.86 -4.33 0.71
C LEU A 85 5.10 -5.66 0.88
N PRO A 86 5.73 -6.79 0.54
CA PRO A 86 5.01 -8.06 0.56
C PRO A 86 4.80 -8.57 1.98
N PHE A 87 3.54 -8.89 2.29
CA PHE A 87 3.16 -9.51 3.55
C PHE A 87 2.58 -10.92 3.34
N GLY A 88 2.58 -11.40 2.12
CA GLY A 88 1.79 -12.56 1.78
C GLY A 88 2.31 -13.91 2.23
N ARG A 89 3.57 -14.01 2.58
CA ARG A 89 4.16 -15.29 2.96
C ARG A 89 4.54 -15.28 4.41
N GLY A 90 4.13 -16.29 5.10
CA GLY A 90 4.47 -16.48 6.49
C GLY A 90 5.89 -16.94 6.70
#